data_35b030b88ae8118d226741ca3bae0ef2
#
_entry.id   35b030b88ae8118d226741ca3bae0ef2
#
_cell.length_a   1.000
_cell.length_b   1.000
_cell.length_c   1.000
_cell.angle_alpha   90.00
_cell.angle_beta   90.00
_cell.angle_gamma   90.00
#
_symmetry.space_group_name_H-M   'P 1'
#
loop_
_entity.id
_entity.type
_entity.pdbx_description
1 polymer ?
#
loop_
_entity_poly.entity_id
_entity_poly.type
_entity_poly.pdbx_seq_one_letter_code
_entity_poly.pdbx_strand_id
1 'polypeptide(L)'
;MSIVPIRSEHTTAAEIAWFAPLCSDDYHHLGVPEGSLRSSWENTSNIIQTADKLGYRNILCPSSYQVGQDTLTFVAGNAPLTDNINILAAVRCGEMHPIMLARTIATLDHMMKGRLTVNIISSDFPGQKEDSAFRYQRSREVVEILKQAWTQDEINFQGEIYNFENLPAGPAKPYQQNGGPLLYFGGYSPSALDLCGEHCDVYLMWPEKQEALAERMKAVNECARSCLLYTSDAADE
;
A
#
# COMPACT_ATOMS: atom_id res chain seq x y z
N MET A 1 14.92 -4.50 -16.53
CA MET A 1 13.88 -4.34 -15.48
C MET A 1 13.32 -5.71 -15.17
N SER A 2 13.37 -6.15 -13.92
CA SER A 2 12.72 -7.42 -13.58
C SER A 2 11.22 -7.17 -13.40
N ILE A 3 10.42 -7.85 -14.20
CA ILE A 3 8.96 -7.81 -14.06
C ILE A 3 8.60 -8.46 -12.74
N VAL A 4 7.88 -7.73 -11.91
CA VAL A 4 7.22 -8.35 -10.76
C VAL A 4 5.88 -8.87 -11.27
N PRO A 5 5.67 -10.20 -11.33
CA PRO A 5 4.40 -10.74 -11.78
C PRO A 5 3.27 -10.29 -10.84
N ILE A 6 2.07 -10.12 -11.38
CA ILE A 6 0.86 -9.90 -10.58
C ILE A 6 0.72 -11.10 -9.63
N ARG A 7 0.70 -10.82 -8.32
CA ARG A 7 0.76 -11.84 -7.26
C ARG A 7 -0.58 -12.11 -6.59
N SER A 8 -1.63 -11.38 -6.98
CA SER A 8 -2.98 -11.62 -6.46
C SER A 8 -3.54 -12.90 -7.07
N GLU A 9 -4.06 -13.77 -6.23
CA GLU A 9 -4.78 -14.96 -6.68
C GLU A 9 -6.09 -14.56 -7.36
N HIS A 10 -6.50 -15.28 -8.39
CA HIS A 10 -7.84 -15.18 -8.95
C HIS A 10 -8.83 -15.68 -7.91
N THR A 11 -9.57 -14.77 -7.30
CA THR A 11 -10.65 -15.10 -6.40
C THR A 11 -11.95 -15.28 -7.20
N THR A 12 -12.67 -16.35 -6.94
CA THR A 12 -14.00 -16.61 -7.53
C THR A 12 -15.13 -15.93 -6.76
N ALA A 13 -14.81 -15.26 -5.65
CA ALA A 13 -15.73 -14.57 -4.78
C ALA A 13 -15.18 -13.20 -4.37
N ALA A 14 -16.08 -12.26 -4.08
CA ALA A 14 -15.70 -10.96 -3.55
C ALA A 14 -15.18 -11.11 -2.10
N GLU A 15 -14.06 -10.47 -1.81
CA GLU A 15 -13.56 -10.31 -0.45
C GLU A 15 -14.16 -9.04 0.18
N ILE A 16 -14.63 -9.16 1.42
CA ILE A 16 -15.21 -8.03 2.15
C ILE A 16 -14.10 -7.44 3.05
N ALA A 17 -13.85 -6.14 2.86
CA ALA A 17 -12.93 -5.37 3.67
C ALA A 17 -13.67 -4.33 4.52
N TRP A 18 -13.04 -3.85 5.58
CA TRP A 18 -13.52 -2.78 6.43
C TRP A 18 -12.55 -1.60 6.43
N PHE A 19 -12.94 -0.51 7.07
CA PHE A 19 -12.12 0.69 7.24
C PHE A 19 -11.88 0.92 8.73
N ALA A 20 -10.61 1.06 9.13
CA ALA A 20 -10.25 1.40 10.49
C ALA A 20 -10.25 2.93 10.65
N PRO A 21 -11.03 3.48 11.57
CA PRO A 21 -11.15 4.93 11.72
C PRO A 21 -9.96 5.50 12.52
N LEU A 22 -8.76 5.49 11.94
CA LEU A 22 -7.59 6.19 12.48
C LEU A 22 -7.72 7.70 12.38
N CYS A 23 -8.62 8.17 11.53
CA CYS A 23 -9.02 9.56 11.43
C CYS A 23 -9.83 9.97 12.67
N SER A 24 -9.87 11.26 13.00
CA SER A 24 -10.64 11.77 14.15
C SER A 24 -12.17 11.79 13.93
N ASP A 25 -12.67 10.90 13.09
CA ASP A 25 -14.05 10.83 12.60
C ASP A 25 -14.72 9.49 12.95
N ASP A 26 -14.54 9.03 14.17
CA ASP A 26 -15.35 7.94 14.74
C ASP A 26 -16.80 8.42 14.88
N TYR A 27 -17.65 8.02 13.97
CA TYR A 27 -19.05 8.41 13.97
C TYR A 27 -19.93 7.29 14.53
N HIS A 28 -20.83 7.67 15.44
CA HIS A 28 -21.89 6.79 15.90
C HIS A 28 -22.87 6.46 14.76
N HIS A 29 -23.11 7.45 13.92
CA HIS A 29 -23.90 7.33 12.69
C HIS A 29 -23.06 7.77 11.50
N LEU A 30 -23.00 6.93 10.46
CA LEU A 30 -22.21 7.21 9.26
C LEU A 30 -22.53 8.58 8.67
N GLY A 31 -21.50 9.40 8.51
CA GLY A 31 -21.61 10.76 7.96
C GLY A 31 -22.12 11.84 8.92
N VAL A 32 -22.36 11.50 10.19
CA VAL A 32 -22.75 12.48 11.23
C VAL A 32 -21.61 12.65 12.22
N PRO A 33 -20.83 13.76 12.15
CA PRO A 33 -19.72 13.99 13.06
C PRO A 33 -20.19 14.03 14.51
N GLU A 34 -19.49 13.30 15.37
CA GLU A 34 -19.76 13.29 16.81
C GLU A 34 -18.50 13.67 17.58
N GLY A 35 -18.48 14.86 18.16
CA GLY A 35 -17.30 15.44 18.82
C GLY A 35 -16.84 14.69 20.08
N SER A 36 -17.65 13.78 20.60
CA SER A 36 -17.30 12.93 21.74
C SER A 36 -16.53 11.67 21.31
N LEU A 37 -16.72 11.22 20.07
CA LEU A 37 -16.02 10.09 19.49
C LEU A 37 -14.79 10.58 18.73
N ARG A 38 -13.65 10.05 19.08
CA ARG A 38 -12.38 10.33 18.43
C ARG A 38 -11.63 9.04 18.18
N SER A 39 -10.73 9.05 17.20
CA SER A 39 -9.80 7.95 17.00
C SER A 39 -9.02 7.71 18.30
N SER A 40 -9.45 6.74 19.08
CA SER A 40 -8.73 6.26 20.24
C SER A 40 -8.12 4.91 19.95
N TRP A 41 -7.02 4.60 20.63
CA TRP A 41 -6.41 3.28 20.56
C TRP A 41 -7.42 2.17 20.87
N GLU A 42 -8.16 2.31 21.94
CA GLU A 42 -9.12 1.32 22.43
C GLU A 42 -10.23 1.08 21.41
N ASN A 43 -10.84 2.15 20.90
CA ASN A 43 -11.97 2.03 19.98
C ASN A 43 -11.51 1.44 18.64
N THR A 44 -10.45 1.98 18.04
CA THR A 44 -9.98 1.55 16.73
C THR A 44 -9.40 0.13 16.77
N SER A 45 -8.66 -0.22 17.84
CA SER A 45 -8.16 -1.56 18.06
C SER A 45 -9.29 -2.57 18.26
N ASN A 46 -10.36 -2.20 18.99
CA ASN A 46 -11.53 -3.04 19.14
C ASN A 46 -12.27 -3.28 17.81
N ILE A 47 -12.33 -2.27 16.94
CA ILE A 47 -12.91 -2.42 15.58
C ILE A 47 -12.13 -3.44 14.78
N ILE A 48 -10.79 -3.38 14.75
CA ILE A 48 -9.97 -4.36 14.02
C ILE A 48 -10.18 -5.78 14.57
N GLN A 49 -10.12 -5.95 15.88
CA GLN A 49 -10.32 -7.25 16.51
C GLN A 49 -11.75 -7.81 16.27
N THR A 50 -12.73 -6.92 16.21
CA THR A 50 -14.12 -7.31 15.89
C THR A 50 -14.24 -7.72 14.44
N ALA A 51 -13.63 -6.98 13.52
CA ALA A 51 -13.60 -7.33 12.10
C ALA A 51 -12.90 -8.69 11.87
N ASP A 52 -11.80 -8.97 12.57
CA ASP A 52 -11.12 -10.26 12.54
C ASP A 52 -12.04 -11.41 12.98
N LYS A 53 -12.71 -11.25 14.12
CA LYS A 53 -13.65 -12.24 14.67
C LYS A 53 -14.87 -12.49 13.76
N LEU A 54 -15.31 -11.45 13.04
CA LEU A 54 -16.44 -11.54 12.10
C LEU A 54 -16.04 -12.07 10.73
N GLY A 55 -14.75 -12.33 10.48
CA GLY A 55 -14.27 -12.93 9.25
C GLY A 55 -14.10 -11.96 8.08
N TYR A 56 -13.96 -10.66 8.35
CA TYR A 56 -13.54 -9.72 7.32
C TYR A 56 -12.15 -10.07 6.80
N ARG A 57 -11.96 -9.98 5.48
CA ARG A 57 -10.71 -10.40 4.86
C ARG A 57 -9.59 -9.37 5.03
N ASN A 58 -9.93 -8.09 4.98
CA ASN A 58 -8.95 -7.01 5.05
C ASN A 58 -9.53 -5.80 5.78
N ILE A 59 -8.65 -4.95 6.33
CA ILE A 59 -9.03 -3.68 6.92
C ILE A 59 -8.03 -2.60 6.53
N LEU A 60 -8.53 -1.51 5.95
CA LEU A 60 -7.70 -0.36 5.56
C LEU A 60 -7.43 0.53 6.77
N CYS A 61 -6.16 0.74 7.07
CA CYS A 61 -5.67 1.73 8.03
C CYS A 61 -5.14 2.95 7.26
N PRO A 62 -5.84 4.08 7.27
CA PRO A 62 -5.45 5.29 6.52
C PRO A 62 -4.24 5.98 7.15
N SER A 63 -3.53 6.79 6.37
CA SER A 63 -2.42 7.63 6.81
C SER A 63 -2.62 9.08 6.41
N SER A 64 -2.54 9.97 7.40
CA SER A 64 -2.47 11.42 7.23
C SER A 64 -1.94 12.02 8.53
N TYR A 65 -1.29 13.19 8.47
CA TYR A 65 -0.88 13.89 9.70
C TYR A 65 -2.09 14.40 10.52
N GLN A 66 -3.27 14.43 9.91
CA GLN A 66 -4.53 14.82 10.56
C GLN A 66 -5.27 13.64 11.19
N VAL A 67 -4.81 12.40 10.99
CA VAL A 67 -5.37 11.24 11.71
C VAL A 67 -4.83 11.19 13.14
N GLY A 68 -5.62 10.65 14.04
CA GLY A 68 -5.30 10.63 15.47
C GLY A 68 -4.16 9.67 15.84
N GLN A 69 -3.81 8.71 14.98
CA GLN A 69 -2.82 7.67 15.26
C GLN A 69 -1.91 7.46 14.05
N ASP A 70 -0.63 7.20 14.32
CA ASP A 70 0.33 6.79 13.30
C ASP A 70 0.01 5.39 12.78
N THR A 71 -0.10 5.24 11.47
CA THR A 71 -0.57 4.01 10.83
C THR A 71 0.34 2.82 11.11
N LEU A 72 1.65 2.96 10.93
CA LEU A 72 2.57 1.83 11.08
C LEU A 72 2.72 1.41 12.54
N THR A 73 2.74 2.36 13.45
CA THR A 73 2.74 2.10 14.90
C THR A 73 1.44 1.43 15.35
N PHE A 74 0.30 1.88 14.81
CA PHE A 74 -0.99 1.27 15.09
C PHE A 74 -1.07 -0.17 14.59
N VAL A 75 -0.58 -0.44 13.37
CA VAL A 75 -0.50 -1.80 12.81
C VAL A 75 0.38 -2.68 13.67
N ALA A 76 1.55 -2.19 14.10
CA ALA A 76 2.46 -2.94 14.97
C ALA A 76 1.77 -3.36 16.28
N GLY A 77 1.02 -2.45 16.91
CA GLY A 77 0.29 -2.73 18.13
C GLY A 77 -0.85 -3.75 17.96
N ASN A 78 -1.52 -3.76 16.81
CA ASN A 78 -2.62 -4.67 16.52
C ASN A 78 -2.18 -6.02 15.92
N ALA A 79 -0.96 -6.15 15.45
CA ALA A 79 -0.45 -7.39 14.88
C ALA A 79 -0.62 -8.61 15.82
N PRO A 80 -0.28 -8.53 17.12
CA PRO A 80 -0.47 -9.65 18.06
C PRO A 80 -1.92 -9.82 18.55
N LEU A 81 -2.83 -8.90 18.22
CA LEU A 81 -4.23 -8.90 18.69
C LEU A 81 -5.20 -9.46 17.65
N THR A 82 -4.69 -9.87 16.49
CA THR A 82 -5.48 -10.40 15.36
C THR A 82 -4.85 -11.67 14.81
N ASP A 83 -5.68 -12.59 14.32
CA ASP A 83 -5.23 -13.91 13.84
C ASP A 83 -5.39 -14.11 12.34
N ASN A 84 -6.45 -13.59 11.71
CA ASN A 84 -6.83 -13.92 10.34
C ASN A 84 -6.89 -12.72 9.39
N ILE A 85 -7.34 -11.55 9.89
CA ILE A 85 -7.54 -10.37 9.07
C ILE A 85 -6.23 -9.84 8.50
N ASN A 86 -6.21 -9.50 7.23
CA ASN A 86 -5.12 -8.72 6.64
C ASN A 86 -5.27 -7.26 7.06
N ILE A 87 -4.16 -6.57 7.26
CA ILE A 87 -4.16 -5.13 7.50
C ILE A 87 -3.53 -4.44 6.30
N LEU A 88 -4.31 -3.58 5.63
CA LEU A 88 -3.86 -2.71 4.56
C LEU A 88 -3.35 -1.39 5.16
N ALA A 89 -2.04 -1.32 5.37
CA ALA A 89 -1.40 -0.13 5.93
C ALA A 89 -1.15 0.92 4.85
N ALA A 90 -1.72 2.08 5.00
CA ALA A 90 -1.44 3.20 4.10
C ALA A 90 -0.09 3.85 4.43
N VAL A 91 0.74 4.03 3.41
CA VAL A 91 2.11 4.57 3.52
C VAL A 91 2.31 5.70 2.54
N ARG A 92 2.64 6.89 3.03
CA ARG A 92 2.99 8.03 2.20
C ARG A 92 4.45 7.95 1.80
N CYS A 93 4.71 7.90 0.49
CA CYS A 93 6.07 7.84 -0.04
C CYS A 93 6.85 9.12 0.25
N GLY A 94 8.00 8.96 0.90
CA GLY A 94 8.91 10.03 1.27
C GLY A 94 8.80 10.52 2.73
N GLU A 95 7.78 10.13 3.50
CA GLU A 95 7.75 10.40 4.96
C GLU A 95 8.90 9.71 5.69
N MET A 96 9.27 8.54 5.22
CA MET A 96 10.40 7.77 5.72
C MET A 96 11.37 7.47 4.56
N HIS A 97 12.67 7.50 4.86
CA HIS A 97 13.69 7.09 3.88
C HIS A 97 13.38 5.67 3.38
N PRO A 98 13.43 5.39 2.05
CA PRO A 98 12.90 4.14 1.49
C PRO A 98 13.52 2.86 2.06
N ILE A 99 14.82 2.89 2.39
CA ILE A 99 15.48 1.73 3.03
C ILE A 99 14.94 1.48 4.44
N MET A 100 14.68 2.55 5.19
CA MET A 100 14.10 2.44 6.53
C MET A 100 12.66 1.96 6.46
N LEU A 101 11.91 2.44 5.48
CA LEU A 101 10.55 2.00 5.21
C LEU A 101 10.51 0.51 4.85
N ALA A 102 11.39 0.05 3.96
CA ALA A 102 11.51 -1.35 3.59
C ALA A 102 11.71 -2.26 4.80
N ARG A 103 12.61 -1.86 5.71
CA ARG A 103 12.88 -2.58 6.97
C ARG A 103 11.67 -2.57 7.90
N THR A 104 11.00 -1.44 8.05
CA THR A 104 9.80 -1.31 8.90
C THR A 104 8.69 -2.22 8.39
N ILE A 105 8.40 -2.19 7.09
CA ILE A 105 7.39 -3.04 6.47
C ILE A 105 7.75 -4.52 6.63
N ALA A 106 9.00 -4.90 6.40
CA ALA A 106 9.45 -6.28 6.60
C ALA A 106 9.25 -6.75 8.05
N THR A 107 9.55 -5.90 9.04
CA THR A 107 9.32 -6.21 10.46
C THR A 107 7.84 -6.39 10.76
N LEU A 108 6.99 -5.47 10.27
CA LEU A 108 5.53 -5.58 10.43
C LEU A 108 4.96 -6.84 9.78
N ASP A 109 5.48 -7.20 8.61
CA ASP A 109 5.05 -8.42 7.91
C ASP A 109 5.39 -9.69 8.70
N HIS A 110 6.54 -9.73 9.38
CA HIS A 110 6.85 -10.79 10.34
C HIS A 110 5.91 -10.79 11.54
N MET A 111 5.63 -9.63 12.13
CA MET A 111 4.66 -9.52 13.24
C MET A 111 3.27 -9.98 12.82
N MET A 112 2.87 -9.66 11.61
CA MET A 112 1.59 -10.04 11.01
C MET A 112 1.57 -11.46 10.42
N LYS A 113 2.72 -12.16 10.39
CA LYS A 113 2.85 -13.50 9.80
C LYS A 113 2.32 -13.57 8.36
N GLY A 114 2.68 -12.58 7.54
CA GLY A 114 2.30 -12.51 6.13
C GLY A 114 0.90 -11.95 5.84
N ARG A 115 0.24 -11.34 6.82
CA ARG A 115 -1.08 -10.70 6.66
C ARG A 115 -1.00 -9.19 6.43
N LEU A 116 0.19 -8.65 6.20
CA LEU A 116 0.37 -7.23 5.87
C LEU A 116 0.17 -7.01 4.38
N THR A 117 -0.57 -5.97 4.04
CA THR A 117 -0.64 -5.38 2.70
C THR A 117 -0.37 -3.87 2.79
N VAL A 118 0.09 -3.24 1.72
CA VAL A 118 0.57 -1.85 1.76
C VAL A 118 -0.16 -1.01 0.73
N ASN A 119 -0.81 0.06 1.17
CA ASN A 119 -1.41 1.06 0.28
C ASN A 119 -0.45 2.24 0.09
N ILE A 120 0.05 2.40 -1.12
CA ILE A 120 0.96 3.48 -1.49
C ILE A 120 0.19 4.78 -1.68
N ILE A 121 0.61 5.84 -1.00
CA ILE A 121 0.02 7.17 -1.10
C ILE A 121 1.02 8.14 -1.73
N SER A 122 0.60 8.77 -2.83
CA SER A 122 1.29 9.88 -3.51
C SER A 122 0.56 11.18 -3.22
N SER A 123 0.82 11.83 -2.10
CA SER A 123 0.20 13.11 -1.78
C SER A 123 1.18 14.08 -1.14
N ASP A 124 0.75 15.34 -0.97
CA ASP A 124 1.57 16.39 -0.38
C ASP A 124 1.95 16.07 1.07
N PHE A 125 3.10 16.58 1.50
CA PHE A 125 3.45 16.64 2.91
C PHE A 125 2.71 17.78 3.62
N PRO A 126 2.54 17.69 4.94
CA PRO A 126 1.93 18.76 5.72
C PRO A 126 2.63 20.11 5.49
N GLY A 127 1.85 21.11 5.14
CA GLY A 127 2.35 22.48 4.91
C GLY A 127 3.16 22.68 3.61
N GLN A 128 3.30 21.64 2.78
CA GLN A 128 3.99 21.71 1.49
C GLN A 128 3.00 21.37 0.37
N LYS A 129 3.08 22.12 -0.72
CA LYS A 129 2.36 21.81 -1.95
C LYS A 129 3.40 21.44 -3.01
N GLU A 130 3.39 20.18 -3.40
CA GLU A 130 4.34 19.64 -4.35
C GLU A 130 3.68 19.45 -5.72
N ASP A 131 4.48 19.49 -6.78
CA ASP A 131 4.01 19.15 -8.11
C ASP A 131 3.57 17.66 -8.16
N SER A 132 2.50 17.40 -8.87
CA SER A 132 1.94 16.05 -9.01
C SER A 132 2.94 15.09 -9.67
N ALA A 133 3.66 15.53 -10.70
CA ALA A 133 4.64 14.70 -11.39
C ALA A 133 5.77 14.29 -10.44
N PHE A 134 6.28 15.24 -9.63
CA PHE A 134 7.32 14.96 -8.64
C PHE A 134 6.86 13.95 -7.58
N ARG A 135 5.62 14.08 -7.09
CA ARG A 135 5.07 13.13 -6.11
C ARG A 135 4.96 11.71 -6.66
N TYR A 136 4.51 11.57 -7.90
CA TYR A 136 4.42 10.26 -8.56
C TYR A 136 5.80 9.68 -8.86
N GLN A 137 6.75 10.53 -9.28
CA GLN A 137 8.14 10.11 -9.47
C GLN A 137 8.74 9.58 -8.16
N ARG A 138 8.55 10.31 -7.06
CA ARG A 138 8.99 9.86 -5.73
C ARG A 138 8.37 8.52 -5.35
N SER A 139 7.08 8.36 -5.58
CA SER A 139 6.41 7.09 -5.25
C SER A 139 6.91 5.93 -6.09
N ARG A 140 7.18 6.15 -7.38
CA ARG A 140 7.78 5.16 -8.28
C ARG A 140 9.15 4.71 -7.75
N GLU A 141 10.03 5.64 -7.46
CA GLU A 141 11.37 5.34 -6.95
C GLU A 141 11.32 4.61 -5.60
N VAL A 142 10.46 5.06 -4.68
CA VAL A 142 10.27 4.37 -3.40
C VAL A 142 9.82 2.94 -3.60
N VAL A 143 8.81 2.69 -4.43
CA VAL A 143 8.28 1.34 -4.67
C VAL A 143 9.34 0.42 -5.30
N GLU A 144 10.11 0.91 -6.27
CA GLU A 144 11.19 0.13 -6.88
C GLU A 144 12.28 -0.22 -5.85
N ILE A 145 12.65 0.73 -5.00
CA ILE A 145 13.63 0.50 -3.93
C ILE A 145 13.09 -0.51 -2.90
N LEU A 146 11.82 -0.42 -2.51
CA LEU A 146 11.19 -1.41 -1.63
C LEU A 146 11.31 -2.83 -2.20
N LYS A 147 10.98 -2.99 -3.49
CA LYS A 147 11.05 -4.29 -4.18
C LYS A 147 12.49 -4.82 -4.22
N GLN A 148 13.48 -3.99 -4.54
CA GLN A 148 14.88 -4.41 -4.49
C GLN A 148 15.31 -4.80 -3.07
N ALA A 149 14.98 -3.98 -2.07
CA ALA A 149 15.30 -4.26 -0.67
C ALA A 149 14.73 -5.60 -0.18
N TRP A 150 13.54 -5.98 -0.65
CA TRP A 150 12.87 -7.21 -0.23
C TRP A 150 13.35 -8.46 -0.98
N THR A 151 13.80 -8.31 -2.22
CA THR A 151 14.05 -9.45 -3.12
C THR A 151 15.51 -9.67 -3.49
N GLN A 152 16.38 -8.66 -3.32
CA GLN A 152 17.77 -8.71 -3.75
C GLN A 152 18.72 -8.61 -2.55
N ASP A 153 19.96 -9.06 -2.72
CA ASP A 153 20.99 -8.94 -1.68
C ASP A 153 21.60 -7.55 -1.64
N GLU A 154 21.62 -6.86 -2.78
CA GLU A 154 22.12 -5.49 -2.93
C GLU A 154 21.11 -4.62 -3.66
N ILE A 155 21.07 -3.35 -3.30
CA ILE A 155 20.28 -2.32 -3.95
C ILE A 155 21.17 -1.50 -4.84
N ASN A 156 20.89 -1.52 -6.13
CA ASN A 156 21.50 -0.67 -7.14
C ASN A 156 20.39 0.11 -7.82
N PHE A 157 20.23 1.36 -7.46
CA PHE A 157 19.16 2.20 -7.92
C PHE A 157 19.67 3.59 -8.30
N GLN A 158 19.34 4.06 -9.48
CA GLN A 158 19.68 5.38 -9.96
C GLN A 158 18.41 6.11 -10.42
N GLY A 159 17.88 6.97 -9.58
CA GLY A 159 16.70 7.79 -9.82
C GLY A 159 17.03 9.28 -9.82
N GLU A 160 15.99 10.07 -9.91
CA GLU A 160 16.08 11.54 -9.82
C GLU A 160 16.18 11.99 -8.35
N ILE A 161 15.61 11.23 -7.43
CA ILE A 161 15.49 11.58 -6.00
C ILE A 161 16.41 10.72 -5.15
N TYR A 162 16.48 9.42 -5.42
CA TYR A 162 17.29 8.48 -4.66
C TYR A 162 18.33 7.81 -5.54
N ASN A 163 19.54 7.64 -5.00
CA ASN A 163 20.63 6.96 -5.68
C ASN A 163 21.35 6.04 -4.70
N PHE A 164 21.49 4.77 -5.06
CA PHE A 164 22.22 3.77 -4.28
C PHE A 164 23.10 2.95 -5.21
N GLU A 165 24.32 2.69 -4.78
CA GLU A 165 25.28 1.86 -5.49
C GLU A 165 25.84 0.81 -4.52
N ASN A 166 25.69 -0.46 -4.87
CA ASN A 166 26.16 -1.62 -4.09
C ASN A 166 25.76 -1.54 -2.59
N LEU A 167 24.56 -1.01 -2.32
CA LEU A 167 24.07 -0.90 -0.96
C LEU A 167 23.51 -2.26 -0.52
N PRO A 168 24.06 -2.89 0.54
CA PRO A 168 23.49 -4.11 1.06
C PRO A 168 22.01 -3.92 1.44
N ALA A 169 21.14 -4.76 0.93
CA ALA A 169 19.70 -4.65 1.16
C ALA A 169 19.29 -4.93 2.62
N GLY A 170 20.24 -5.39 3.40
CA GLY A 170 20.06 -5.71 4.81
C GLY A 170 19.45 -7.09 5.05
N PRO A 171 19.54 -7.58 6.29
CA PRO A 171 19.13 -8.95 6.62
C PRO A 171 17.60 -9.11 6.74
N ALA A 172 16.86 -8.02 6.95
CA ALA A 172 15.42 -8.07 7.21
C ALA A 172 14.63 -8.16 5.89
N LYS A 173 14.35 -9.37 5.45
CA LYS A 173 13.43 -9.65 4.35
C LYS A 173 12.01 -9.80 4.91
N PRO A 174 10.94 -9.52 4.14
CA PRO A 174 9.56 -9.75 4.57
C PRO A 174 9.29 -11.23 4.90
N TYR A 175 8.27 -11.47 5.70
CA TYR A 175 7.76 -12.83 5.93
C TYR A 175 7.21 -13.44 4.63
N GLN A 176 6.54 -12.62 3.83
CA GLN A 176 6.07 -12.98 2.49
C GLN A 176 7.24 -13.01 1.50
N GLN A 177 7.80 -14.21 1.26
CA GLN A 177 8.99 -14.40 0.42
C GLN A 177 8.73 -14.19 -1.07
N ASN A 178 7.49 -14.13 -1.51
CA ASN A 178 7.11 -13.96 -2.91
C ASN A 178 7.06 -12.48 -3.33
N GLY A 179 8.15 -11.76 -3.13
CA GLY A 179 8.28 -10.36 -3.51
C GLY A 179 7.82 -9.35 -2.46
N GLY A 180 7.54 -9.79 -1.22
CA GLY A 180 7.05 -8.94 -0.13
C GLY A 180 5.54 -8.78 -0.08
N PRO A 181 5.00 -7.90 0.78
CA PRO A 181 3.58 -7.60 0.88
C PRO A 181 2.98 -7.09 -0.44
N LEU A 182 1.71 -7.42 -0.70
CA LEU A 182 0.98 -6.88 -1.85
C LEU A 182 0.89 -5.35 -1.77
N LEU A 183 1.15 -4.70 -2.89
CA LEU A 183 1.08 -3.26 -3.03
C LEU A 183 -0.24 -2.83 -3.66
N TYR A 184 -0.94 -1.98 -2.97
CA TYR A 184 -2.18 -1.34 -3.40
C TYR A 184 -1.91 0.10 -3.78
N PHE A 185 -2.62 0.60 -4.76
CA PHE A 185 -2.52 1.99 -5.17
C PHE A 185 -3.87 2.51 -5.69
N GLY A 186 -4.19 3.77 -5.37
CA GLY A 186 -5.39 4.45 -5.86
C GLY A 186 -5.06 5.79 -6.47
N GLY A 187 -5.75 6.15 -7.57
CA GLY A 187 -5.61 7.43 -8.23
C GLY A 187 -6.16 7.37 -9.64
N TYR A 188 -6.47 8.55 -10.22
CA TYR A 188 -7.19 8.63 -11.50
C TYR A 188 -6.41 9.34 -12.60
N SER A 189 -5.28 9.97 -12.25
CA SER A 189 -4.44 10.62 -13.26
C SER A 189 -3.71 9.57 -14.11
N PRO A 190 -3.30 9.91 -15.35
CA PRO A 190 -2.48 9.02 -16.15
C PRO A 190 -1.26 8.50 -15.39
N SER A 191 -0.51 9.37 -14.71
CA SER A 191 0.65 8.97 -13.90
C SER A 191 0.30 8.02 -12.75
N ALA A 192 -0.93 8.09 -12.21
CA ALA A 192 -1.40 7.15 -11.20
C ALA A 192 -1.67 5.77 -11.80
N LEU A 193 -2.29 5.73 -12.98
CA LEU A 193 -2.56 4.49 -13.71
C LEU A 193 -1.27 3.80 -14.13
N ASP A 194 -0.29 4.57 -14.63
CA ASP A 194 1.03 4.07 -15.02
C ASP A 194 1.76 3.47 -13.80
N LEU A 195 1.83 4.21 -12.69
CA LEU A 195 2.44 3.72 -11.45
C LEU A 195 1.77 2.43 -10.94
N CYS A 196 0.44 2.40 -10.98
CA CYS A 196 -0.30 1.20 -10.56
C CYS A 196 -0.06 0.03 -11.50
N GLY A 197 -0.18 0.23 -12.80
CA GLY A 197 -0.02 -0.81 -13.82
C GLY A 197 1.38 -1.42 -13.84
N GLU A 198 2.42 -0.62 -13.59
CA GLU A 198 3.81 -1.07 -13.61
C GLU A 198 4.26 -1.69 -12.27
N HIS A 199 3.75 -1.20 -11.16
CA HIS A 199 4.36 -1.48 -9.87
C HIS A 199 3.44 -2.06 -8.80
N CYS A 200 2.11 -1.99 -8.94
CA CYS A 200 1.20 -2.40 -7.89
C CYS A 200 0.41 -3.67 -8.25
N ASP A 201 0.00 -4.39 -7.24
CA ASP A 201 -0.74 -5.65 -7.38
C ASP A 201 -2.26 -5.42 -7.42
N VAL A 202 -2.74 -4.35 -6.75
CA VAL A 202 -4.17 -4.05 -6.61
C VAL A 202 -4.44 -2.57 -6.85
N TYR A 203 -5.41 -2.29 -7.72
CA TYR A 203 -5.89 -0.94 -7.95
C TYR A 203 -7.11 -0.63 -7.06
N LEU A 204 -7.00 0.42 -6.25
CA LEU A 204 -8.08 0.92 -5.40
C LEU A 204 -8.89 1.99 -6.11
N MET A 205 -10.21 1.88 -6.05
CA MET A 205 -11.13 2.85 -6.63
C MET A 205 -12.11 3.37 -5.58
N TRP A 206 -12.44 4.66 -5.68
CA TRP A 206 -13.57 5.20 -4.96
C TRP A 206 -14.88 4.68 -5.54
N PRO A 207 -15.94 4.57 -4.75
CA PRO A 207 -17.27 4.22 -5.26
C PRO A 207 -17.74 5.25 -6.28
N GLU A 208 -18.07 4.79 -7.48
CA GLU A 208 -18.59 5.58 -8.59
C GLU A 208 -19.71 4.81 -9.31
N LYS A 209 -20.27 5.41 -10.37
CA LYS A 209 -21.21 4.71 -11.24
C LYS A 209 -20.53 3.54 -11.94
N GLN A 210 -21.28 2.47 -12.20
CA GLN A 210 -20.75 1.24 -12.79
C GLN A 210 -20.00 1.49 -14.11
N GLU A 211 -20.52 2.38 -14.95
CA GLU A 211 -19.91 2.73 -16.24
C GLU A 211 -18.52 3.34 -16.05
N ALA A 212 -18.39 4.28 -15.09
CA ALA A 212 -17.12 4.92 -14.78
C ALA A 212 -16.11 3.93 -14.19
N LEU A 213 -16.54 3.01 -13.33
CA LEU A 213 -15.70 1.94 -12.79
C LEU A 213 -15.21 1.01 -13.90
N ALA A 214 -16.10 0.63 -14.83
CA ALA A 214 -15.75 -0.23 -15.96
C ALA A 214 -14.70 0.43 -16.89
N GLU A 215 -14.83 1.73 -17.16
CA GLU A 215 -13.85 2.49 -17.94
C GLU A 215 -12.49 2.54 -17.24
N ARG A 216 -12.46 2.77 -15.92
CA ARG A 216 -11.21 2.77 -15.14
C ARG A 216 -10.55 1.41 -15.13
N MET A 217 -11.31 0.34 -14.91
CA MET A 217 -10.79 -1.03 -14.95
C MET A 217 -10.18 -1.34 -16.32
N LYS A 218 -10.82 -0.90 -17.41
CA LYS A 218 -10.28 -1.06 -18.75
C LYS A 218 -8.95 -0.33 -18.91
N ALA A 219 -8.87 0.94 -18.48
CA ALA A 219 -7.65 1.73 -18.57
C ALA A 219 -6.48 1.12 -17.79
N VAL A 220 -6.73 0.66 -16.55
CA VAL A 220 -5.70 -0.01 -15.74
C VAL A 220 -5.23 -1.31 -16.38
N ASN A 221 -6.17 -2.11 -16.92
CA ASN A 221 -5.82 -3.35 -17.60
C ASN A 221 -5.01 -3.11 -18.88
N GLU A 222 -5.27 -2.03 -19.60
CA GLU A 222 -4.50 -1.64 -20.80
C GLU A 222 -3.07 -1.23 -20.38
N CYS A 223 -2.89 -0.44 -19.32
CA CYS A 223 -1.58 -0.11 -18.78
C CYS A 223 -0.81 -1.37 -18.33
N ALA A 224 -1.44 -2.24 -17.57
CA ALA A 224 -0.81 -3.47 -17.10
C ALA A 224 -0.39 -4.40 -18.25
N ARG A 225 -1.20 -4.52 -19.30
CA ARG A 225 -0.88 -5.32 -20.48
C ARG A 225 0.27 -4.72 -21.29
N SER A 226 0.33 -3.40 -21.44
CA SER A 226 1.44 -2.74 -22.13
C SER A 226 2.77 -2.96 -21.42
N CYS A 227 2.76 -2.95 -20.10
CA CYS A 227 3.94 -3.27 -19.28
C CYS A 227 4.36 -4.75 -19.43
N LEU A 228 3.40 -5.67 -19.49
CA LEU A 228 3.67 -7.09 -19.68
C LEU A 228 4.15 -7.42 -21.11
N LEU A 229 3.59 -6.79 -22.12
CA LEU A 229 4.00 -6.97 -23.54
C LEU A 229 5.42 -6.45 -23.78
N TYR A 230 5.79 -5.33 -23.18
CA TYR A 230 7.15 -4.79 -23.29
C TYR A 230 8.23 -5.69 -22.71
N THR A 231 7.83 -6.62 -21.86
CA THR A 231 8.72 -7.54 -21.16
C THR A 231 8.76 -8.94 -21.78
N SER A 232 7.73 -9.35 -22.52
CA SER A 232 7.75 -10.60 -23.28
C SER A 232 8.62 -10.49 -24.54
N ASP A 233 8.64 -9.32 -25.18
CA ASP A 233 9.47 -9.10 -26.37
C ASP A 233 10.98 -8.98 -26.06
N ALA A 234 11.36 -8.67 -24.82
CA ALA A 234 12.76 -8.60 -24.39
C ALA A 234 13.36 -9.95 -23.95
N ALA A 235 12.55 -10.98 -23.85
CA ALA A 235 12.99 -12.32 -23.48
C ALA A 235 13.20 -13.27 -24.68
N ASP A 236 12.77 -12.84 -25.88
CA ASP A 236 12.86 -13.62 -27.13
C ASP A 236 13.96 -13.11 -28.10
N GLU A 237 14.81 -12.14 -27.68
CA GLU A 237 16.06 -11.76 -28.36
C GLU A 237 17.28 -12.18 -27.50
#